data_59e91ca2b4e2056ef8f9149c5ad6545e
#
_entry.id   59e91ca2b4e2056ef8f9149c5ad6545e
#
_cell.length_a   1.000
_cell.length_b   1.000
_cell.length_c   1.000
_cell.angle_alpha   90.00
_cell.angle_beta   90.00
_cell.angle_gamma   90.00
#
_symmetry.space_group_name_H-M   'P 1'
#
loop_
_entity.id
_entity.type
_entity.pdbx_description
1 polymer ?
#
loop_
_entity_poly.entity_id
_entity_poly.type
_entity_poly.pdbx_seq_one_letter_code
_entity_poly.pdbx_strand_id
1 'polypeptide(L)'
;MLSQMNYRKETQPHGDELFPLSIHVFETDLQSTVRVYCHWHEEVELFYAVKGEAVFHMDTETFLLREGETAFVNANRLHEVEGIDGQEFTFLAVVFQPRFLSGTSLDRIQQQYIEPVLSSEIRFPSKTERGTRLAEKTAQAMQEIRNLQERKEPGWELLLK
;
A
#
# COMPACT_ATOMS: atom_id res chain seq x y z
N MET A 1 -16.04 -27.48 -2.00
CA MET A 1 -14.58 -27.74 -1.95
C MET A 1 -13.91 -26.39 -1.84
N LEU A 2 -13.43 -26.01 -0.66
CA LEU A 2 -12.60 -24.83 -0.48
C LEU A 2 -11.27 -25.16 -1.16
N SER A 3 -10.96 -24.49 -2.28
CA SER A 3 -9.66 -24.58 -2.91
C SER A 3 -8.63 -24.19 -1.86
N GLN A 4 -7.56 -24.97 -1.73
CA GLN A 4 -6.41 -24.63 -0.89
C GLN A 4 -5.85 -23.28 -1.37
N MET A 5 -6.24 -22.20 -0.70
CA MET A 5 -5.62 -20.90 -0.87
C MET A 5 -4.17 -21.04 -0.35
N ASN A 6 -3.23 -21.07 -1.28
CA ASN A 6 -1.80 -21.05 -0.94
C ASN A 6 -1.46 -19.65 -0.43
N TYR A 7 -1.61 -19.44 0.87
CA TYR A 7 -1.13 -18.25 1.54
C TYR A 7 0.41 -18.24 1.48
N ARG A 8 0.98 -17.33 0.72
CA ARG A 8 2.44 -17.24 0.59
C ARG A 8 2.96 -16.02 1.32
N LYS A 9 4.00 -16.24 2.14
CA LYS A 9 4.87 -15.13 2.53
C LYS A 9 5.57 -14.65 1.26
N GLU A 10 5.45 -13.38 0.94
CA GLU A 10 6.23 -12.79 -0.13
C GLU A 10 7.70 -12.77 0.26
N THR A 11 8.55 -13.20 -0.64
CA THR A 11 10.01 -13.26 -0.42
C THR A 11 10.76 -12.20 -1.23
N GLN A 12 10.04 -11.45 -2.06
CA GLN A 12 10.64 -10.37 -2.83
C GLN A 12 11.02 -9.22 -1.88
N PRO A 13 12.27 -8.77 -1.87
CA PRO A 13 12.64 -7.65 -1.01
C PRO A 13 12.05 -6.34 -1.54
N HIS A 14 11.50 -5.53 -0.65
CA HIS A 14 11.02 -4.19 -0.93
C HIS A 14 12.03 -3.15 -0.47
N GLY A 15 12.76 -2.58 -1.44
CA GLY A 15 13.90 -1.70 -1.16
C GLY A 15 15.17 -2.45 -0.79
N ASP A 16 16.11 -1.74 -0.22
CA ASP A 16 17.39 -2.28 0.23
C ASP A 16 17.65 -1.95 1.73
N GLU A 17 18.82 -2.32 2.22
CA GLU A 17 19.16 -2.10 3.63
C GLU A 17 19.24 -0.62 4.02
N LEU A 18 19.67 0.24 3.10
CA LEU A 18 19.83 1.68 3.32
C LEU A 18 18.55 2.46 3.01
N PHE A 19 17.74 1.97 2.09
CA PHE A 19 16.48 2.56 1.68
C PHE A 19 15.38 1.48 1.59
N PRO A 20 14.77 1.11 2.73
CA PRO A 20 13.83 -0.01 2.81
C PRO A 20 12.40 0.38 2.37
N LEU A 21 12.28 0.92 1.15
CA LEU A 21 11.04 1.34 0.51
C LEU A 21 11.08 0.99 -0.97
N SER A 22 9.96 0.48 -1.48
CA SER A 22 9.72 0.27 -2.90
C SER A 22 8.44 0.96 -3.34
N ILE A 23 8.44 1.46 -4.55
CA ILE A 23 7.27 2.07 -5.19
C ILE A 23 7.01 1.31 -6.48
N HIS A 24 5.80 0.79 -6.63
CA HIS A 24 5.37 0.01 -7.79
C HIS A 24 4.19 0.70 -8.45
N VAL A 25 4.27 0.88 -9.77
CA VAL A 25 3.15 1.34 -10.59
C VAL A 25 2.74 0.18 -11.49
N PHE A 26 1.49 -0.19 -11.44
CA PHE A 26 0.92 -1.23 -12.30
C PHE A 26 -0.20 -0.65 -13.13
N GLU A 27 -0.12 -0.88 -14.42
CA GLU A 27 -1.13 -0.48 -15.39
C GLU A 27 -1.65 -1.74 -16.07
N THR A 28 -2.95 -1.83 -16.20
CA THR A 28 -3.59 -2.94 -16.90
C THR A 28 -4.42 -2.43 -18.04
N ASP A 29 -4.44 -3.19 -19.11
CA ASP A 29 -5.35 -2.98 -20.21
C ASP A 29 -6.66 -3.78 -20.03
N LEU A 30 -7.60 -3.59 -20.94
CA LEU A 30 -8.89 -4.29 -20.95
C LEU A 30 -8.78 -5.80 -21.14
N GLN A 31 -7.60 -6.32 -21.52
CA GLN A 31 -7.36 -7.73 -21.81
C GLN A 31 -6.67 -8.45 -20.66
N SER A 32 -6.10 -7.71 -19.71
CA SER A 32 -5.39 -8.27 -18.56
C SER A 32 -6.22 -8.11 -17.29
N THR A 33 -6.54 -9.22 -16.66
CA THR A 33 -6.99 -9.23 -15.27
C THR A 33 -5.76 -9.02 -14.38
N VAL A 34 -5.68 -7.88 -13.69
CA VAL A 34 -4.70 -7.73 -12.62
C VAL A 34 -5.07 -8.70 -11.53
N ARG A 35 -4.10 -9.48 -11.15
CA ARG A 35 -4.21 -10.26 -9.94
C ARG A 35 -2.96 -10.09 -9.11
N VAL A 36 -3.10 -9.41 -7.99
CA VAL A 36 -2.12 -9.52 -6.91
C VAL A 36 -2.56 -10.74 -6.11
N TYR A 37 -1.79 -11.84 -6.21
CA TYR A 37 -2.13 -13.09 -5.54
C TYR A 37 -2.12 -12.91 -4.03
N CYS A 38 -2.97 -13.67 -3.34
CA CYS A 38 -3.05 -13.64 -1.89
C CYS A 38 -1.71 -13.93 -1.23
N HIS A 39 -1.18 -12.96 -0.52
CA HIS A 39 0.11 -13.02 0.13
C HIS A 39 0.15 -12.14 1.38
N TRP A 40 1.23 -12.22 2.12
CA TRP A 40 1.55 -11.34 3.23
C TRP A 40 3.06 -11.07 3.30
N HIS A 41 3.44 -9.95 3.87
CA HIS A 41 4.83 -9.55 4.09
C HIS A 41 4.98 -8.75 5.40
N GLU A 42 6.21 -8.52 5.82
CA GLU A 42 6.53 -7.82 7.07
C GLU A 42 6.52 -6.29 6.91
N GLU A 43 6.36 -5.81 5.71
CA GLU A 43 6.27 -4.41 5.34
C GLU A 43 4.85 -3.86 5.54
N VAL A 44 4.78 -2.54 5.64
CA VAL A 44 3.54 -1.77 5.53
C VAL A 44 3.35 -1.39 4.07
N GLU A 45 2.12 -1.44 3.57
CA GLU A 45 1.81 -1.06 2.20
C GLU A 45 0.66 -0.06 2.14
N LEU A 46 0.84 0.96 1.31
CA LEU A 46 -0.20 1.88 0.87
C LEU A 46 -0.53 1.56 -0.59
N PHE A 47 -1.76 1.17 -0.84
CA PHE A 47 -2.23 0.78 -2.16
C PHE A 47 -3.25 1.80 -2.68
N TYR A 48 -2.84 2.64 -3.62
CA TYR A 48 -3.64 3.75 -4.14
C TYR A 48 -4.18 3.46 -5.53
N ALA A 49 -5.50 3.55 -5.70
CA ALA A 49 -6.15 3.41 -7.00
C ALA A 49 -6.01 4.72 -7.81
N VAL A 50 -5.15 4.70 -8.81
CA VAL A 50 -4.87 5.85 -9.69
C VAL A 50 -5.97 6.02 -10.73
N LYS A 51 -6.49 4.89 -11.27
CA LYS A 51 -7.54 4.85 -12.29
C LYS A 51 -8.36 3.57 -12.16
N GLY A 52 -9.67 3.69 -12.34
CA GLY A 52 -10.57 2.53 -12.33
C GLY A 52 -10.88 2.03 -10.93
N GLU A 53 -11.24 0.76 -10.83
CA GLU A 53 -11.59 0.10 -9.56
C GLU A 53 -11.22 -1.38 -9.58
N ALA A 54 -10.97 -1.94 -8.40
CA ALA A 54 -10.65 -3.35 -8.20
C ALA A 54 -11.25 -3.87 -6.89
N VAL A 55 -11.44 -5.17 -6.81
CA VAL A 55 -11.85 -5.85 -5.57
C VAL A 55 -10.61 -6.09 -4.72
N PHE A 56 -10.62 -5.58 -3.52
CA PHE A 56 -9.54 -5.73 -2.54
C PHE A 56 -9.99 -6.67 -1.42
N HIS A 57 -9.20 -7.70 -1.15
CA HIS A 57 -9.39 -8.61 -0.04
C HIS A 57 -8.28 -8.38 0.98
N MET A 58 -8.65 -8.20 2.24
CA MET A 58 -7.70 -8.01 3.34
C MET A 58 -8.17 -8.81 4.55
N ASP A 59 -7.45 -9.88 4.89
CA ASP A 59 -7.85 -10.88 5.88
C ASP A 59 -9.28 -11.40 5.64
N THR A 60 -10.24 -10.95 6.46
CA THR A 60 -11.66 -11.31 6.34
C THR A 60 -12.53 -10.25 5.68
N GLU A 61 -11.94 -9.10 5.36
CA GLU A 61 -12.67 -8.00 4.74
C GLU A 61 -12.55 -8.07 3.22
N THR A 62 -13.64 -7.71 2.55
CA THR A 62 -13.66 -7.52 1.09
C THR A 62 -14.33 -6.20 0.79
N PHE A 63 -13.69 -5.37 0.01
CA PHE A 63 -14.21 -4.07 -0.39
C PHE A 63 -13.79 -3.70 -1.81
N LEU A 64 -14.53 -2.80 -2.42
CA LEU A 64 -14.18 -2.20 -3.68
C LEU A 64 -13.26 -1.00 -3.43
N LEU A 65 -12.07 -1.02 -4.02
CA LEU A 65 -11.13 0.10 -4.03
C LEU A 65 -11.31 0.86 -5.34
N ARG A 66 -11.71 2.14 -5.25
CA ARG A 66 -12.02 2.99 -6.39
C ARG A 66 -10.97 4.06 -6.59
N GLU A 67 -10.92 4.59 -7.79
CA GLU A 67 -10.08 5.74 -8.13
C GLU A 67 -10.13 6.84 -7.07
N GLY A 68 -8.96 7.27 -6.60
CA GLY A 68 -8.80 8.26 -5.54
C GLY A 68 -8.83 7.69 -4.12
N GLU A 69 -9.11 6.41 -3.93
CA GLU A 69 -9.07 5.74 -2.63
C GLU A 69 -7.72 5.05 -2.40
N THR A 70 -7.33 4.95 -1.15
CA THR A 70 -6.11 4.25 -0.72
C THR A 70 -6.47 3.16 0.29
N ALA A 71 -6.04 1.93 0.05
CA ALA A 71 -6.05 0.88 1.05
C ALA A 71 -4.77 0.95 1.88
N PHE A 72 -4.89 0.67 3.19
CA PHE A 72 -3.79 0.57 4.12
C PHE A 72 -3.62 -0.87 4.58
N VAL A 73 -2.50 -1.48 4.23
CA VAL A 73 -2.14 -2.84 4.62
C VAL A 73 -1.04 -2.76 5.67
N ASN A 74 -1.37 -3.09 6.92
CA ASN A 74 -0.36 -3.15 7.98
C ASN A 74 0.53 -4.39 7.80
N ALA A 75 1.70 -4.38 8.42
CA ALA A 75 2.62 -5.52 8.42
C ALA A 75 1.92 -6.83 8.79
N ASN A 76 2.28 -7.91 8.11
CA ASN A 76 1.78 -9.27 8.35
C ASN A 76 0.27 -9.49 8.08
N ARG A 77 -0.36 -8.63 7.29
CA ARG A 77 -1.76 -8.80 6.89
C ARG A 77 -1.86 -9.51 5.54
N LEU A 78 -2.74 -10.51 5.47
CA LEU A 78 -3.07 -11.16 4.20
C LEU A 78 -3.84 -10.19 3.30
N HIS A 79 -3.42 -10.09 2.05
CA HIS A 79 -4.13 -9.27 1.08
C HIS A 79 -4.03 -9.83 -0.34
N GLU A 80 -5.02 -9.47 -1.15
CA GLU A 80 -5.17 -9.86 -2.55
C GLU A 80 -5.91 -8.75 -3.29
N VAL A 81 -5.59 -8.56 -4.57
CA VAL A 81 -6.31 -7.62 -5.44
C VAL A 81 -6.76 -8.34 -6.70
N GLU A 82 -8.04 -8.23 -7.01
CA GLU A 82 -8.65 -8.75 -8.23
C GLU A 82 -9.16 -7.60 -9.10
N GLY A 83 -8.70 -7.55 -10.35
CA GLY A 83 -9.26 -6.66 -11.36
C GLY A 83 -10.68 -7.08 -11.73
N ILE A 84 -11.47 -6.13 -12.21
CA ILE A 84 -12.82 -6.37 -12.72
C ILE A 84 -12.73 -6.59 -14.22
N ASP A 85 -13.31 -7.69 -14.71
CA ASP A 85 -13.28 -8.03 -16.12
C ASP A 85 -13.79 -6.89 -17.02
N GLY A 86 -13.02 -6.58 -18.06
CA GLY A 86 -13.34 -5.54 -19.03
C GLY A 86 -13.14 -4.11 -18.51
N GLN A 87 -12.47 -3.94 -17.38
CA GLN A 87 -12.12 -2.62 -16.84
C GLN A 87 -10.60 -2.44 -16.76
N GLU A 88 -10.13 -1.25 -17.14
CA GLU A 88 -8.76 -0.85 -16.88
C GLU A 88 -8.60 -0.52 -15.40
N PHE A 89 -7.48 -0.91 -14.83
CA PHE A 89 -7.13 -0.57 -13.47
C PHE A 89 -5.65 -0.19 -13.38
N THR A 90 -5.39 0.97 -12.82
CA THR A 90 -4.03 1.44 -12.54
C THR A 90 -3.89 1.72 -11.07
N PHE A 91 -2.86 1.19 -10.45
CA PHE A 91 -2.57 1.45 -9.05
C PHE A 91 -1.11 1.76 -8.78
N LEU A 92 -0.88 2.45 -7.69
CA LEU A 92 0.41 2.76 -7.10
C LEU A 92 0.50 2.07 -5.74
N ALA A 93 1.47 1.21 -5.57
CA ALA A 93 1.79 0.57 -4.29
C ALA A 93 3.09 1.15 -3.72
N VAL A 94 3.05 1.61 -2.48
CA VAL A 94 4.21 2.05 -1.71
C VAL A 94 4.40 1.08 -0.57
N VAL A 95 5.46 0.27 -0.66
CA VAL A 95 5.77 -0.81 0.29
C VAL A 95 7.03 -0.43 1.05
N PHE A 96 6.99 -0.41 2.37
CA PHE A 96 8.13 -0.01 3.17
C PHE A 96 8.22 -0.78 4.48
N GLN A 97 9.44 -1.04 4.91
CA GLN A 97 9.68 -1.62 6.23
C GLN A 97 9.33 -0.61 7.33
N PRO A 98 8.74 -1.04 8.45
CA PRO A 98 8.42 -0.16 9.57
C PRO A 98 9.58 0.73 10.02
N ARG A 99 10.82 0.23 9.95
CA ARG A 99 12.04 0.98 10.29
C ARG A 99 12.30 2.21 9.40
N PHE A 100 11.63 2.29 8.24
CA PHE A 100 11.73 3.47 7.37
C PHE A 100 11.21 4.73 8.08
N LEU A 101 10.13 4.61 8.84
CA LEU A 101 9.55 5.71 9.62
C LEU A 101 10.13 5.79 11.04
N SER A 102 10.68 4.70 11.55
CA SER A 102 11.20 4.63 12.91
C SER A 102 12.55 5.33 13.03
N GLY A 103 12.70 6.13 14.08
CA GLY A 103 14.00 6.65 14.49
C GLY A 103 14.85 5.62 15.23
N THR A 104 16.13 5.92 15.41
CA THR A 104 17.06 5.10 16.23
C THR A 104 16.88 5.31 17.74
N SER A 105 16.12 6.32 18.12
CA SER A 105 15.80 6.66 19.51
C SER A 105 14.29 6.60 19.73
N LEU A 106 13.91 6.16 20.92
CA LEU A 106 12.52 6.22 21.40
C LEU A 106 12.13 7.69 21.60
N ASP A 107 11.64 8.33 20.57
CA ASP A 107 11.08 9.66 20.63
C ASP A 107 9.55 9.64 20.75
N ARG A 108 8.97 10.82 20.97
CA ARG A 108 7.53 10.98 21.14
C ARG A 108 6.75 10.54 19.89
N ILE A 109 7.27 10.77 18.70
CA ILE A 109 6.61 10.43 17.44
C ILE A 109 6.53 8.90 17.32
N GLN A 110 7.64 8.21 17.59
CA GLN A 110 7.69 6.76 17.62
C GLN A 110 6.64 6.18 18.58
N GLN A 111 6.64 6.66 19.83
CA GLN A 111 5.77 6.11 20.86
C GLN A 111 4.29 6.44 20.68
N GLN A 112 3.97 7.64 20.22
CA GLN A 112 2.56 8.09 20.15
C GLN A 112 1.87 7.78 18.82
N TYR A 113 2.61 7.65 17.74
CA TYR A 113 2.02 7.55 16.40
C TYR A 113 2.44 6.31 15.62
N ILE A 114 3.71 5.92 15.68
CA ILE A 114 4.20 4.80 14.85
C ILE A 114 3.95 3.46 15.53
N GLU A 115 4.45 3.29 16.75
CA GLU A 115 4.34 2.04 17.51
C GLU A 115 2.89 1.56 17.66
N PRO A 116 1.92 2.41 18.08
CA PRO A 116 0.54 1.98 18.26
C PRO A 116 -0.13 1.50 16.97
N VAL A 117 0.27 2.05 15.81
CA VAL A 117 -0.25 1.59 14.51
C VAL A 117 0.39 0.26 14.13
N LEU A 118 1.71 0.12 14.27
CA LEU A 118 2.42 -1.12 13.93
C LEU A 118 1.99 -2.29 14.83
N SER A 119 1.78 -2.04 16.12
CA SER A 119 1.26 -3.03 17.08
C SER A 119 -0.24 -3.30 16.95
N SER A 120 -0.93 -2.58 16.06
CA SER A 120 -2.39 -2.65 15.87
C SER A 120 -3.22 -2.24 17.10
N GLU A 121 -2.64 -1.50 18.03
CA GLU A 121 -3.38 -0.82 19.12
C GLU A 121 -4.28 0.29 18.55
N ILE A 122 -3.76 1.03 17.56
CA ILE A 122 -4.52 1.97 16.74
C ILE A 122 -4.69 1.35 15.36
N ARG A 123 -5.92 1.21 14.92
CA ARG A 123 -6.24 0.70 13.58
C ARG A 123 -6.59 1.85 12.66
N PHE A 124 -5.89 1.95 11.55
CA PHE A 124 -6.37 2.74 10.43
C PHE A 124 -7.57 2.05 9.77
N PRO A 125 -8.47 2.82 9.16
CA PRO A 125 -9.48 2.23 8.29
C PRO A 125 -8.80 1.44 7.18
N SER A 126 -9.38 0.30 6.79
CA SER A 126 -8.83 -0.57 5.74
C SER A 126 -8.68 0.16 4.40
N LYS A 127 -9.54 1.16 4.16
CA LYS A 127 -9.39 2.10 3.04
C LYS A 127 -9.89 3.49 3.41
N THR A 128 -9.44 4.48 2.65
CA THR A 128 -10.01 5.84 2.71
C THR A 128 -11.35 5.88 1.98
N GLU A 129 -12.29 6.68 2.51
CA GLU A 129 -13.60 6.88 1.88
C GLU A 129 -13.59 8.13 0.99
N ARG A 130 -14.06 7.97 -0.25
CA ARG A 130 -14.15 9.03 -1.26
C ARG A 130 -14.89 10.26 -0.72
N GLY A 131 -14.39 11.45 -1.03
CA GLY A 131 -14.98 12.73 -0.58
C GLY A 131 -14.64 13.10 0.85
N THR A 132 -13.81 12.33 1.54
CA THR A 132 -13.30 12.69 2.86
C THR A 132 -11.97 13.44 2.76
N ARG A 133 -11.71 14.31 3.75
CA ARG A 133 -10.43 15.01 3.87
C ARG A 133 -9.24 14.04 3.94
N LEU A 134 -9.44 12.87 4.53
CA LEU A 134 -8.39 11.85 4.60
C LEU A 134 -8.06 11.33 3.20
N ALA A 135 -9.08 10.97 2.40
CA ALA A 135 -8.87 10.49 1.03
C ALA A 135 -8.17 11.55 0.15
N GLU A 136 -8.59 12.81 0.25
CA GLU A 136 -7.96 13.91 -0.51
C GLU A 136 -6.47 14.08 -0.16
N LYS A 137 -6.15 14.11 1.13
CA LYS A 137 -4.76 14.25 1.59
C LYS A 137 -3.89 13.05 1.22
N THR A 138 -4.43 11.85 1.35
CA THR A 138 -3.72 10.63 1.01
C THR A 138 -3.48 10.54 -0.49
N ALA A 139 -4.50 10.85 -1.31
CA ALA A 139 -4.36 10.89 -2.75
C ALA A 139 -3.30 11.90 -3.20
N GLN A 140 -3.29 13.10 -2.61
CA GLN A 140 -2.28 14.12 -2.89
C GLN A 140 -0.87 13.61 -2.55
N ALA A 141 -0.68 13.00 -1.38
CA ALA A 141 0.60 12.45 -0.97
C ALA A 141 1.06 11.31 -1.90
N MET A 142 0.15 10.40 -2.28
CA MET A 142 0.48 9.30 -3.20
C MET A 142 0.88 9.79 -4.59
N GLN A 143 0.22 10.83 -5.10
CA GLN A 143 0.60 11.46 -6.38
C GLN A 143 1.96 12.14 -6.29
N GLU A 144 2.27 12.80 -5.17
CA GLU A 144 3.58 13.41 -4.94
C GLU A 144 4.68 12.37 -4.88
N ILE A 145 4.47 11.26 -4.16
CA ILE A 145 5.39 10.11 -4.12
C ILE A 145 5.67 9.59 -5.54
N ARG A 146 4.64 9.41 -6.35
CA ARG A 146 4.79 9.01 -7.75
C ARG A 146 5.66 9.98 -8.55
N ASN A 147 5.39 11.28 -8.44
CA ASN A 147 6.14 12.32 -9.13
C ASN A 147 7.61 12.34 -8.71
N LEU A 148 7.89 12.18 -7.41
CA LEU A 148 9.26 12.11 -6.88
C LEU A 148 10.00 10.90 -7.45
N GLN A 149 9.36 9.73 -7.49
CA GLN A 149 9.94 8.52 -8.06
C GLN A 149 10.23 8.66 -9.57
N GLU A 150 9.32 9.28 -10.33
CA GLU A 150 9.50 9.46 -11.77
C GLU A 150 10.66 10.40 -12.09
N ARG A 151 10.83 11.48 -11.32
CA ARG A 151 11.86 12.49 -11.55
C ARG A 151 13.22 12.11 -10.99
N LYS A 152 13.26 11.49 -9.82
CA LYS A 152 14.49 11.09 -9.08
C LYS A 152 15.53 12.21 -9.00
N GLU A 153 15.07 13.43 -8.74
CA GLU A 153 15.97 14.57 -8.52
C GLU A 153 16.82 14.36 -7.26
N PRO A 154 17.99 14.95 -7.15
CA PRO A 154 18.83 14.83 -5.94
C PRO A 154 18.05 15.14 -4.66
N GLY A 155 18.04 14.20 -3.71
CA GLY A 155 17.33 14.35 -2.44
C GLY A 155 15.86 13.88 -2.46
N TRP A 156 15.37 13.30 -3.56
CA TRP A 156 14.00 12.78 -3.64
C TRP A 156 13.67 11.76 -2.53
N GLU A 157 14.64 10.94 -2.14
CA GLU A 157 14.49 9.95 -1.05
C GLU A 157 14.24 10.62 0.30
N LEU A 158 14.83 11.81 0.53
CA LEU A 158 14.58 12.58 1.74
C LEU A 158 13.16 13.13 1.81
N LEU A 159 12.57 13.46 0.65
CA LEU A 159 11.20 13.97 0.57
C LEU A 159 10.14 12.88 0.76
N LEU A 160 10.52 11.61 0.63
CA LEU A 160 9.64 10.46 0.92
C LEU A 160 9.56 10.13 2.41
N LYS A 161 10.48 10.60 3.20
CA LYS A 161 10.54 10.37 4.65
C LYS A 161 9.83 11.47 5.44
#